data_5be53efbbb79142085611b54e4913b1a
#
_entry.id   5be53efbbb79142085611b54e4913b1a
#
_cell.length_a   1.000
_cell.length_b   1.000
_cell.length_c   1.000
_cell.angle_alpha   90.00
_cell.angle_beta   90.00
_cell.angle_gamma   90.00
#
_symmetry.space_group_name_H-M   'P 1'
#
loop_
_entity.id
_entity.type
_entity.pdbx_description
1 polymer ?
#
loop_
_entity_poly.entity_id
_entity_poly.type
_entity_poly.pdbx_seq_one_letter_code
_entity_poly.pdbx_strand_id
1 'polypeptide(L)'
;MTVPRTLPDKLIIFDYSGTLSFEAAAFAKPENLQEELKKSGLWDLGIQTPNLFWEQVVNPTWQEGSTTPIGYKKIIDQQVKRLFPQISSTFSDDRIFQAASLFVDRYLEHSRIDARWRPLLVRLSGRPSVCPVIATDHYAEATDAILNFLHTWDIPAQPLKVSSGVISVGAVVVANSADLGVHKADRRFWEILRKRLELDRLRHILLIDDFGVNEQIDDLYADLQKVEKRRQQTIALLKAVFPADVQDFFFAIKLDSPLASPDQLMDEASRVIDRFLDRP
;
A
#
# COMPACT_ATOMS: atom_id res chain seq x y z
N MET A 1 -20.16 20.20 -27.46
CA MET A 1 -21.08 19.40 -26.61
C MET A 1 -20.21 18.66 -25.61
N THR A 2 -20.25 19.02 -24.33
CA THR A 2 -19.55 18.28 -23.28
C THR A 2 -20.35 17.01 -23.00
N VAL A 3 -19.75 15.85 -23.27
CA VAL A 3 -20.34 14.54 -22.86
C VAL A 3 -20.51 14.59 -21.35
N PRO A 4 -21.70 14.30 -20.81
CA PRO A 4 -21.90 14.30 -19.37
C PRO A 4 -20.93 13.31 -18.73
N ARG A 5 -20.14 13.74 -17.74
CA ARG A 5 -19.23 12.89 -17.00
C ARG A 5 -20.03 11.87 -16.22
N THR A 6 -19.91 10.61 -16.60
CA THR A 6 -20.49 9.50 -15.84
C THR A 6 -19.71 9.35 -14.54
N LEU A 7 -20.33 9.64 -13.41
CA LEU A 7 -19.71 9.41 -12.10
C LEU A 7 -19.79 7.92 -11.76
N PRO A 8 -18.75 7.33 -11.17
CA PRO A 8 -18.73 5.94 -10.78
C PRO A 8 -19.76 5.66 -9.67
N ASP A 9 -20.47 4.55 -9.79
CA ASP A 9 -21.40 4.04 -8.78
C ASP A 9 -20.80 2.85 -7.99
N LYS A 10 -19.64 2.36 -8.42
CA LYS A 10 -18.87 1.26 -7.80
C LYS A 10 -17.46 1.71 -7.46
N LEU A 11 -17.01 1.38 -6.26
CA LEU A 11 -15.65 1.60 -5.78
C LEU A 11 -15.01 0.26 -5.45
N ILE A 12 -13.84 -0.02 -6.03
CA ILE A 12 -13.03 -1.19 -5.67
C ILE A 12 -11.75 -0.68 -5.03
N ILE A 13 -11.55 -1.03 -3.78
CA ILE A 13 -10.38 -0.65 -2.99
C ILE A 13 -9.48 -1.86 -2.87
N PHE A 14 -8.24 -1.69 -3.28
CA PHE A 14 -7.17 -2.67 -3.08
C PHE A 14 -6.20 -2.16 -2.02
N ASP A 15 -5.87 -2.97 -1.05
CA ASP A 15 -4.65 -2.76 -0.27
C ASP A 15 -3.41 -3.08 -1.13
N TYR A 16 -2.23 -2.60 -0.70
CA TYR A 16 -1.02 -2.76 -1.49
C TYR A 16 -0.11 -3.87 -0.97
N SER A 17 0.46 -3.70 0.22
CA SER A 17 1.42 -4.64 0.78
C SER A 17 0.71 -5.91 1.27
N GLY A 18 1.19 -7.09 0.88
CA GLY A 18 0.50 -8.35 1.21
C GLY A 18 -0.72 -8.67 0.34
N THR A 19 -1.29 -7.69 -0.37
CA THR A 19 -2.45 -7.86 -1.26
C THR A 19 -2.07 -7.74 -2.73
N LEU A 20 -1.71 -6.56 -3.20
CA LEU A 20 -1.23 -6.37 -4.57
C LEU A 20 0.23 -6.75 -4.74
N SER A 21 1.06 -6.50 -3.73
CA SER A 21 2.48 -6.85 -3.71
C SER A 21 2.77 -7.93 -2.66
N PHE A 22 3.04 -9.15 -3.10
CA PHE A 22 3.44 -10.26 -2.22
C PHE A 22 4.90 -10.17 -1.81
N GLU A 23 5.74 -9.64 -2.69
CA GLU A 23 7.18 -9.49 -2.44
C GLU A 23 7.48 -8.38 -1.43
N ALA A 24 6.62 -7.35 -1.31
CA ALA A 24 6.77 -6.34 -0.26
C ALA A 24 6.73 -6.96 1.14
N ALA A 25 5.78 -7.86 1.38
CA ALA A 25 5.69 -8.61 2.63
C ALA A 25 6.87 -9.56 2.82
N ALA A 26 7.33 -10.21 1.75
CA ALA A 26 8.49 -11.10 1.80
C ALA A 26 9.80 -10.35 2.10
N PHE A 27 9.97 -9.13 1.60
CA PHE A 27 11.14 -8.29 1.87
C PHE A 27 11.31 -7.99 3.36
N ALA A 28 10.21 -7.81 4.07
CA ALA A 28 10.18 -7.47 5.49
C ALA A 28 10.56 -8.64 6.42
N LYS A 29 10.62 -9.89 5.90
CA LYS A 29 11.01 -11.05 6.71
C LYS A 29 12.45 -10.93 7.21
N PRO A 30 12.76 -11.38 8.44
CA PRO A 30 14.05 -11.14 9.08
C PRO A 30 15.26 -11.56 8.24
N GLU A 31 15.19 -12.73 7.61
CA GLU A 31 16.27 -13.25 6.77
C GLU A 31 16.53 -12.39 5.53
N ASN A 32 15.48 -11.95 4.85
CA ASN A 32 15.58 -11.10 3.67
C ASN A 32 16.01 -9.69 4.05
N LEU A 33 15.40 -9.11 5.09
CA LEU A 33 15.74 -7.79 5.58
C LEU A 33 17.22 -7.71 6.01
N GLN A 34 17.75 -8.74 6.68
CA GLN A 34 19.15 -8.80 7.07
C GLN A 34 20.09 -8.74 5.85
N GLU A 35 19.77 -9.48 4.80
CA GLU A 35 20.53 -9.44 3.55
C GLU A 35 20.48 -8.07 2.87
N GLU A 36 19.32 -7.44 2.87
CA GLU A 36 19.15 -6.13 2.25
C GLU A 36 19.84 -5.01 3.05
N LEU A 37 19.87 -5.10 4.37
CA LEU A 37 20.69 -4.21 5.22
C LEU A 37 22.18 -4.31 4.89
N LYS A 38 22.69 -5.52 4.62
CA LYS A 38 24.08 -5.73 4.19
C LYS A 38 24.33 -5.18 2.79
N LYS A 39 23.49 -5.54 1.82
CA LYS A 39 23.63 -5.12 0.42
C LYS A 39 23.57 -3.61 0.23
N SER A 40 22.74 -2.92 1.02
CA SER A 40 22.64 -1.46 0.98
C SER A 40 23.78 -0.73 1.67
N GLY A 41 24.53 -1.41 2.54
CA GLY A 41 25.57 -0.80 3.39
C GLY A 41 25.04 -0.22 4.70
N LEU A 42 23.75 -0.30 5.00
CA LEU A 42 23.20 0.12 6.30
C LEU A 42 23.77 -0.72 7.46
N TRP A 43 24.14 -1.97 7.19
CA TRP A 43 24.84 -2.83 8.13
C TRP A 43 26.16 -2.22 8.62
N ASP A 44 26.98 -1.69 7.71
CA ASP A 44 28.26 -1.06 8.02
C ASP A 44 28.08 0.26 8.78
N LEU A 45 26.90 0.87 8.65
CA LEU A 45 26.49 2.08 9.36
C LEU A 45 25.84 1.79 10.73
N GLY A 46 25.93 0.56 11.21
CA GLY A 46 25.48 0.17 12.55
C GLY A 46 24.08 -0.46 12.64
N ILE A 47 23.30 -0.49 11.56
CA ILE A 47 22.00 -1.18 11.53
C ILE A 47 22.22 -2.68 11.27
N GLN A 48 22.62 -3.41 12.32
CA GLN A 48 23.14 -4.78 12.18
C GLN A 48 22.11 -5.89 12.43
N THR A 49 20.86 -5.56 12.72
CA THR A 49 19.81 -6.56 12.89
C THR A 49 18.46 -6.07 12.36
N PRO A 50 17.59 -6.95 11.87
CA PRO A 50 16.20 -6.61 11.56
C PRO A 50 15.46 -5.96 12.73
N ASN A 51 15.63 -6.47 13.96
CA ASN A 51 15.00 -5.90 15.14
C ASN A 51 15.45 -4.45 15.40
N LEU A 52 16.76 -4.17 15.31
CA LEU A 52 17.28 -2.81 15.45
C LEU A 52 16.67 -1.87 14.39
N PHE A 53 16.54 -2.35 13.14
CA PHE A 53 15.93 -1.59 12.07
C PHE A 53 14.46 -1.28 12.38
N TRP A 54 13.67 -2.27 12.80
CA TRP A 54 12.27 -2.07 13.15
C TRP A 54 12.10 -1.16 14.36
N GLU A 55 12.79 -1.46 15.46
CA GLU A 55 12.60 -0.77 16.74
C GLU A 55 13.18 0.66 16.76
N GLN A 56 14.26 0.91 16.04
CA GLN A 56 14.97 2.18 16.12
C GLN A 56 14.84 3.04 14.87
N VAL A 57 14.52 2.47 13.71
CA VAL A 57 14.36 3.24 12.47
C VAL A 57 12.90 3.35 12.08
N VAL A 58 12.20 2.22 11.89
CA VAL A 58 10.84 2.22 11.34
C VAL A 58 9.81 2.66 12.36
N ASN A 59 9.66 1.92 13.47
CA ASN A 59 8.58 2.16 14.43
C ASN A 59 8.55 3.59 15.00
N PRO A 60 9.69 4.20 15.40
CA PRO A 60 9.67 5.56 15.94
C PRO A 60 9.32 6.64 14.92
N THR A 61 9.50 6.37 13.63
CA THR A 61 9.33 7.34 12.54
C THR A 61 8.14 7.05 11.65
N TRP A 62 7.44 5.93 11.89
CA TRP A 62 6.34 5.49 11.04
C TRP A 62 5.25 6.56 10.88
N GLN A 63 4.82 7.15 11.99
CA GLN A 63 3.78 8.18 11.96
C GLN A 63 4.20 9.37 11.09
N GLU A 64 5.41 9.88 11.27
CA GLU A 64 5.91 11.00 10.46
C GLU A 64 6.16 10.58 9.02
N GLY A 65 6.88 9.48 8.81
CA GLY A 65 7.31 9.03 7.49
C GLY A 65 6.17 8.65 6.57
N SER A 66 5.12 8.02 7.11
CA SER A 66 3.97 7.54 6.34
C SER A 66 2.81 8.54 6.24
N THR A 67 2.91 9.71 6.87
CA THR A 67 1.88 10.78 6.76
C THR A 67 2.45 12.11 6.32
N THR A 68 3.69 12.14 5.84
CA THR A 68 4.31 13.36 5.31
C THR A 68 5.08 13.07 4.03
N PRO A 69 5.35 14.06 3.20
CA PRO A 69 6.13 13.89 1.97
C PRO A 69 7.66 13.82 2.21
N ILE A 70 8.12 13.59 3.45
CA ILE A 70 9.54 13.57 3.79
C ILE A 70 10.33 12.49 3.04
N GLY A 71 9.71 11.33 2.80
CA GLY A 71 10.31 10.19 2.11
C GLY A 71 11.16 9.28 3.01
N TYR A 72 11.17 7.99 2.66
CA TYR A 72 11.83 6.95 3.46
C TYR A 72 13.34 7.07 3.44
N LYS A 73 13.92 7.45 2.30
CA LYS A 73 15.38 7.68 2.17
C LYS A 73 15.87 8.69 3.19
N LYS A 74 15.17 9.81 3.33
CA LYS A 74 15.51 10.87 4.27
C LYS A 74 15.27 10.46 5.72
N ILE A 75 14.22 9.73 5.99
CA ILE A 75 13.92 9.16 7.32
C ILE A 75 15.07 8.26 7.78
N ILE A 76 15.49 7.31 6.94
CA ILE A 76 16.61 6.40 7.30
C ILE A 76 17.91 7.19 7.51
N ASP A 77 18.25 8.10 6.61
CA ASP A 77 19.45 8.96 6.73
C ASP A 77 19.47 9.70 8.07
N GLN A 78 18.37 10.35 8.43
CA GLN A 78 18.25 11.10 9.69
C GLN A 78 18.37 10.19 10.92
N GLN A 79 17.74 9.01 10.87
CA GLN A 79 17.77 8.06 11.99
C GLN A 79 19.15 7.44 12.19
N VAL A 80 19.85 7.08 11.12
CA VAL A 80 21.23 6.58 11.21
C VAL A 80 22.14 7.62 11.86
N LYS A 81 22.07 8.89 11.43
CA LYS A 81 22.84 9.99 12.03
C LYS A 81 22.51 10.21 13.51
N ARG A 82 21.23 10.09 13.87
CA ARG A 82 20.77 10.23 15.25
C ARG A 82 21.22 9.09 16.16
N LEU A 83 21.14 7.86 15.68
CA LEU A 83 21.48 6.67 16.47
C LEU A 83 22.98 6.49 16.64
N PHE A 84 23.74 6.89 15.65
CA PHE A 84 25.18 6.71 15.60
C PHE A 84 25.91 8.03 15.28
N PRO A 85 25.93 9.01 16.21
CA PRO A 85 26.53 10.33 15.95
C PRO A 85 28.00 10.26 15.51
N GLN A 86 28.74 9.25 15.99
CA GLN A 86 30.14 9.01 15.61
C GLN A 86 30.30 8.60 14.14
N ILE A 87 29.24 8.12 13.49
CA ILE A 87 29.27 7.72 12.09
C ILE A 87 29.55 8.91 11.17
N SER A 88 29.00 10.08 11.48
CA SER A 88 29.24 11.31 10.71
C SER A 88 30.70 11.79 10.78
N SER A 89 31.49 11.34 11.75
CA SER A 89 32.94 11.58 11.79
C SER A 89 33.76 10.57 10.97
N THR A 90 33.16 9.40 10.68
CA THR A 90 33.83 8.31 9.97
C THR A 90 33.42 8.24 8.50
N PHE A 91 32.16 8.52 8.21
CA PHE A 91 31.57 8.47 6.87
C PHE A 91 30.99 9.84 6.48
N SER A 92 31.08 10.18 5.19
CA SER A 92 30.46 11.39 4.69
C SER A 92 28.92 11.27 4.72
N ASP A 93 28.26 12.42 4.82
CA ASP A 93 26.78 12.50 4.73
C ASP A 93 26.26 11.88 3.44
N ASP A 94 26.97 12.06 2.33
CA ASP A 94 26.60 11.45 1.04
C ASP A 94 26.61 9.92 1.11
N ARG A 95 27.57 9.31 1.82
CA ARG A 95 27.63 7.86 1.96
C ARG A 95 26.46 7.31 2.77
N ILE A 96 26.06 8.00 3.84
CA ILE A 96 24.91 7.61 4.67
C ILE A 96 23.64 7.69 3.84
N PHE A 97 23.45 8.79 3.12
CA PHE A 97 22.28 8.97 2.25
C PHE A 97 22.26 7.98 1.08
N GLN A 98 23.41 7.63 0.50
CA GLN A 98 23.50 6.60 -0.55
C GLN A 98 23.09 5.22 -0.04
N ALA A 99 23.54 4.82 1.16
CA ALA A 99 23.12 3.55 1.76
C ALA A 99 21.60 3.51 2.02
N ALA A 100 21.04 4.59 2.57
CA ALA A 100 19.61 4.73 2.76
C ALA A 100 18.84 4.68 1.42
N SER A 101 19.36 5.37 0.41
CA SER A 101 18.76 5.40 -0.93
C SER A 101 18.77 4.02 -1.57
N LEU A 102 19.90 3.33 -1.54
CA LEU A 102 20.03 1.99 -2.11
C LEU A 102 19.07 1.00 -1.43
N PHE A 103 18.95 1.07 -0.10
CA PHE A 103 17.99 0.23 0.64
C PHE A 103 16.56 0.47 0.18
N VAL A 104 16.13 1.73 0.11
CA VAL A 104 14.76 2.09 -0.29
C VAL A 104 14.50 1.74 -1.75
N ASP A 105 15.45 1.98 -2.65
CA ASP A 105 15.30 1.64 -4.07
C ASP A 105 15.12 0.13 -4.25
N ARG A 106 15.91 -0.68 -3.54
CA ARG A 106 15.77 -2.15 -3.53
C ARG A 106 14.43 -2.60 -2.94
N TYR A 107 13.99 -1.98 -1.85
CA TYR A 107 12.67 -2.26 -1.28
C TYR A 107 11.56 -1.97 -2.30
N LEU A 108 11.59 -0.82 -2.97
CA LEU A 108 10.59 -0.46 -3.98
C LEU A 108 10.66 -1.36 -5.21
N GLU A 109 11.86 -1.79 -5.63
CA GLU A 109 12.01 -2.77 -6.71
C GLU A 109 11.36 -4.12 -6.38
N HIS A 110 11.43 -4.58 -5.13
CA HIS A 110 10.77 -5.79 -4.67
C HIS A 110 9.27 -5.58 -4.40
N SER A 111 8.86 -4.35 -4.14
CA SER A 111 7.44 -4.04 -3.86
C SER A 111 6.59 -3.92 -5.13
N ARG A 112 6.87 -4.71 -6.18
CA ARG A 112 6.10 -4.68 -7.42
C ARG A 112 4.71 -5.26 -7.22
N ILE A 113 3.75 -4.72 -7.97
CA ILE A 113 2.44 -5.36 -8.08
C ILE A 113 2.63 -6.73 -8.75
N ASP A 114 2.11 -7.78 -8.14
CA ASP A 114 2.20 -9.15 -8.69
C ASP A 114 1.53 -9.22 -10.07
N ALA A 115 2.23 -9.80 -11.04
CA ALA A 115 1.80 -9.84 -12.43
C ALA A 115 0.42 -10.51 -12.64
N ARG A 116 -0.02 -11.35 -11.72
CA ARG A 116 -1.34 -11.99 -11.75
C ARG A 116 -2.49 -10.98 -11.62
N TRP A 117 -2.25 -9.82 -11.00
CA TRP A 117 -3.23 -8.74 -10.93
C TRP A 117 -3.43 -7.98 -12.25
N ARG A 118 -2.44 -8.05 -13.17
CA ARG A 118 -2.47 -7.28 -14.42
C ARG A 118 -3.77 -7.45 -15.22
N PRO A 119 -4.26 -8.66 -15.54
CA PRO A 119 -5.48 -8.83 -16.34
C PRO A 119 -6.70 -8.18 -15.68
N LEU A 120 -6.78 -8.24 -14.35
CA LEU A 120 -7.87 -7.67 -13.58
C LEU A 120 -7.81 -6.14 -13.59
N LEU A 121 -6.65 -5.54 -13.29
CA LEU A 121 -6.45 -4.09 -13.26
C LEU A 121 -6.66 -3.47 -14.65
N VAL A 122 -6.18 -4.12 -15.72
CA VAL A 122 -6.45 -3.70 -17.12
C VAL A 122 -7.95 -3.70 -17.40
N ARG A 123 -8.67 -4.73 -16.97
CA ARG A 123 -10.12 -4.83 -17.19
C ARG A 123 -10.92 -3.79 -16.40
N LEU A 124 -10.46 -3.39 -15.22
CA LEU A 124 -11.10 -2.37 -14.38
C LEU A 124 -10.80 -0.96 -14.87
N SER A 125 -9.59 -0.74 -15.40
CA SER A 125 -9.23 0.54 -15.99
C SER A 125 -10.08 0.81 -17.24
N GLY A 126 -10.44 2.07 -17.44
CA GLY A 126 -11.29 2.48 -18.58
C GLY A 126 -12.80 2.24 -18.38
N ARG A 127 -13.25 1.63 -17.28
CA ARG A 127 -14.68 1.46 -16.98
C ARG A 127 -15.24 2.70 -16.28
N PRO A 128 -16.13 3.50 -16.90
CA PRO A 128 -16.62 4.75 -16.29
C PRO A 128 -17.46 4.55 -15.02
N SER A 129 -18.12 3.40 -14.88
CA SER A 129 -18.96 3.06 -13.72
C SER A 129 -18.15 2.56 -12.50
N VAL A 130 -16.86 2.33 -12.66
CA VAL A 130 -15.99 1.77 -11.60
C VAL A 130 -14.84 2.73 -11.30
N CYS A 131 -14.57 2.95 -10.01
CA CYS A 131 -13.39 3.65 -9.54
C CYS A 131 -12.44 2.65 -8.84
N PRO A 132 -11.39 2.16 -9.50
CA PRO A 132 -10.39 1.34 -8.85
C PRO A 132 -9.41 2.22 -8.06
N VAL A 133 -9.22 1.92 -6.78
CA VAL A 133 -8.35 2.66 -5.85
C VAL A 133 -7.36 1.70 -5.21
N ILE A 134 -6.08 2.04 -5.22
CA ILE A 134 -5.05 1.41 -4.38
C ILE A 134 -4.91 2.31 -3.16
N ALA A 135 -5.31 1.81 -1.98
CA ALA A 135 -5.25 2.53 -0.71
C ALA A 135 -4.16 1.91 0.17
N THR A 136 -3.14 2.69 0.51
CA THR A 136 -1.99 2.19 1.26
C THR A 136 -1.52 3.16 2.33
N ASP A 137 -1.02 2.62 3.45
CA ASP A 137 -0.22 3.36 4.41
C ASP A 137 1.25 3.10 4.08
N HIS A 138 1.93 4.12 3.53
CA HIS A 138 3.28 3.94 3.03
C HIS A 138 4.08 5.25 3.01
N TYR A 139 5.40 5.15 2.89
CA TYR A 139 6.26 6.31 2.65
C TYR A 139 6.00 6.96 1.28
N ALA A 140 6.41 8.21 1.12
CA ALA A 140 6.05 9.03 -0.05
C ALA A 140 6.50 8.43 -1.39
N GLU A 141 7.68 7.80 -1.44
CA GLU A 141 8.23 7.19 -2.67
C GLU A 141 7.36 6.05 -3.24
N ALA A 142 6.55 5.42 -2.41
CA ALA A 142 5.69 4.31 -2.86
C ALA A 142 4.66 4.75 -3.90
N THR A 143 4.17 5.98 -3.82
CA THR A 143 3.21 6.51 -4.80
C THR A 143 3.78 6.47 -6.20
N ASP A 144 4.97 7.02 -6.41
CA ASP A 144 5.60 7.06 -7.72
C ASP A 144 6.00 5.65 -8.19
N ALA A 145 6.44 4.76 -7.28
CA ALA A 145 6.75 3.38 -7.60
C ALA A 145 5.50 2.62 -8.09
N ILE A 146 4.37 2.73 -7.38
CA ILE A 146 3.10 2.10 -7.78
C ILE A 146 2.62 2.63 -9.13
N LEU A 147 2.68 3.94 -9.35
CA LEU A 147 2.32 4.54 -10.63
C LEU A 147 3.19 4.01 -11.76
N ASN A 148 4.51 3.92 -11.55
CA ASN A 148 5.43 3.38 -12.55
C ASN A 148 5.13 1.91 -12.87
N PHE A 149 4.81 1.06 -11.89
CA PHE A 149 4.41 -0.33 -12.15
C PHE A 149 3.16 -0.41 -13.01
N LEU A 150 2.13 0.39 -12.72
CA LEU A 150 0.90 0.42 -13.52
C LEU A 150 1.17 0.92 -14.94
N HIS A 151 2.01 1.94 -15.10
CA HIS A 151 2.39 2.47 -16.40
C HIS A 151 3.17 1.46 -17.24
N THR A 152 4.00 0.57 -16.66
CA THR A 152 4.66 -0.51 -17.42
C THR A 152 3.67 -1.50 -18.03
N TRP A 153 2.43 -1.50 -17.56
CA TRP A 153 1.34 -2.33 -18.07
C TRP A 153 0.36 -1.55 -18.96
N ASP A 154 0.68 -0.30 -19.30
CA ASP A 154 -0.21 0.63 -20.03
C ASP A 154 -1.54 0.90 -19.31
N ILE A 155 -1.54 0.79 -17.97
CA ILE A 155 -2.72 1.08 -17.14
C ILE A 155 -2.69 2.57 -16.78
N PRO A 156 -3.72 3.36 -17.17
CA PRO A 156 -3.84 4.73 -16.71
C PRO A 156 -3.95 4.80 -15.20
N ALA A 157 -3.05 5.55 -14.57
CA ALA A 157 -3.02 5.69 -13.12
C ALA A 157 -2.66 7.12 -12.71
N GLN A 158 -3.15 7.55 -11.54
CA GLN A 158 -2.88 8.89 -11.02
C GLN A 158 -2.89 8.91 -9.50
N PRO A 159 -2.06 9.77 -8.87
CA PRO A 159 -2.01 9.89 -7.43
C PRO A 159 -3.20 10.71 -6.91
N LEU A 160 -3.70 10.34 -5.75
CA LEU A 160 -4.63 11.18 -4.99
C LEU A 160 -3.84 12.06 -4.02
N LYS A 161 -3.70 13.34 -4.35
CA LYS A 161 -3.06 14.33 -3.46
C LYS A 161 -4.08 15.33 -2.98
N VAL A 162 -3.87 15.93 -1.81
CA VAL A 162 -4.76 16.97 -1.26
C VAL A 162 -4.91 18.14 -2.24
N SER A 163 -3.86 18.46 -3.00
CA SER A 163 -3.83 19.53 -4.01
C SER A 163 -4.09 19.07 -5.45
N SER A 164 -4.43 17.81 -5.70
CA SER A 164 -4.61 17.28 -7.06
C SER A 164 -5.74 17.99 -7.81
N GLY A 165 -5.59 18.08 -9.12
CA GLY A 165 -6.65 18.51 -10.05
C GLY A 165 -7.77 17.46 -10.18
N VAL A 166 -8.53 17.57 -11.28
CA VAL A 166 -9.63 16.64 -11.58
C VAL A 166 -9.08 15.25 -11.86
N ILE A 167 -9.64 14.25 -11.18
CA ILE A 167 -9.29 12.84 -11.37
C ILE A 167 -9.90 12.33 -12.69
N SER A 168 -9.09 11.67 -13.52
CA SER A 168 -9.55 11.11 -14.80
C SER A 168 -10.43 9.89 -14.57
N VAL A 169 -11.58 9.85 -15.25
CA VAL A 169 -12.48 8.70 -15.21
C VAL A 169 -11.78 7.47 -15.80
N GLY A 170 -11.89 6.34 -15.14
CA GLY A 170 -11.31 5.06 -15.59
C GLY A 170 -9.82 4.87 -15.29
N ALA A 171 -9.14 5.84 -14.66
CA ALA A 171 -7.79 5.62 -14.17
C ALA A 171 -7.80 4.90 -12.81
N VAL A 172 -6.77 4.10 -12.55
CA VAL A 172 -6.48 3.59 -11.20
C VAL A 172 -5.99 4.74 -10.33
N VAL A 173 -6.60 4.93 -9.17
CA VAL A 173 -6.22 6.01 -8.25
C VAL A 173 -5.32 5.43 -7.16
N VAL A 174 -4.17 6.05 -6.94
CA VAL A 174 -3.27 5.68 -5.83
C VAL A 174 -3.48 6.66 -4.68
N ALA A 175 -4.05 6.17 -3.58
CA ALA A 175 -4.29 6.91 -2.35
C ALA A 175 -3.30 6.44 -1.29
N ASN A 176 -2.21 7.19 -1.12
CA ASN A 176 -1.17 6.92 -0.14
C ASN A 176 -1.30 7.84 1.07
N SER A 177 -1.17 7.30 2.27
CA SER A 177 -1.22 8.07 3.52
C SER A 177 -0.21 9.22 3.57
N ALA A 178 0.98 9.06 2.99
CA ALA A 178 1.99 10.13 2.91
C ALA A 178 1.52 11.33 2.06
N ASP A 179 0.74 11.09 1.01
CA ASP A 179 0.16 12.14 0.15
C ASP A 179 -1.06 12.80 0.78
N LEU A 180 -1.80 12.07 1.63
CA LEU A 180 -3.04 12.53 2.24
C LEU A 180 -2.84 13.11 3.66
N GLY A 181 -1.69 12.87 4.27
CA GLY A 181 -1.35 13.35 5.62
C GLY A 181 -2.02 12.56 6.75
N VAL A 182 -2.66 11.41 6.46
CA VAL A 182 -3.39 10.60 7.43
C VAL A 182 -3.39 9.12 7.03
N HIS A 183 -3.41 8.21 8.00
CA HIS A 183 -3.49 6.76 7.77
C HIS A 183 -4.90 6.28 7.41
N LYS A 184 -4.99 5.09 6.77
CA LYS A 184 -6.28 4.42 6.44
C LYS A 184 -7.15 4.16 7.69
N ALA A 185 -6.54 4.01 8.86
CA ALA A 185 -7.25 3.84 10.12
C ALA A 185 -7.96 5.13 10.61
N ASP A 186 -7.65 6.29 10.05
CA ASP A 186 -8.31 7.55 10.34
C ASP A 186 -9.46 7.78 9.36
N ARG A 187 -10.63 8.13 9.89
CA ARG A 187 -11.82 8.46 9.10
C ARG A 187 -11.55 9.53 8.03
N ARG A 188 -10.67 10.49 8.32
CA ARG A 188 -10.31 11.59 7.39
C ARG A 188 -9.70 11.09 6.09
N PHE A 189 -8.96 9.97 6.09
CA PHE A 189 -8.43 9.35 4.86
C PHE A 189 -9.57 9.09 3.86
N TRP A 190 -10.62 8.45 4.32
CA TRP A 190 -11.78 8.07 3.50
C TRP A 190 -12.66 9.26 3.13
N GLU A 191 -12.78 10.27 4.01
CA GLU A 191 -13.48 11.53 3.72
C GLU A 191 -12.76 12.33 2.62
N ILE A 192 -11.43 12.41 2.64
CA ILE A 192 -10.62 13.02 1.58
C ILE A 192 -10.85 12.27 0.27
N LEU A 193 -10.77 10.92 0.29
CA LEU A 193 -10.98 10.08 -0.87
C LEU A 193 -12.39 10.31 -1.46
N ARG A 194 -13.44 10.23 -0.65
CA ARG A 194 -14.82 10.48 -1.07
C ARG A 194 -14.98 11.84 -1.75
N LYS A 195 -14.50 12.88 -1.10
CA LYS A 195 -14.62 14.28 -1.57
C LYS A 195 -13.85 14.49 -2.88
N ARG A 196 -12.62 13.99 -2.96
CA ARG A 196 -11.72 14.22 -4.11
C ARG A 196 -12.14 13.45 -5.35
N LEU A 197 -12.76 12.30 -5.18
CA LEU A 197 -13.24 11.45 -6.27
C LEU A 197 -14.72 11.70 -6.61
N GLU A 198 -15.38 12.66 -5.92
CA GLU A 198 -16.81 13.00 -6.12
C GLU A 198 -17.72 11.77 -6.00
N LEU A 199 -17.49 10.94 -4.97
CA LEU A 199 -18.16 9.64 -4.79
C LEU A 199 -19.53 9.75 -4.06
N ASP A 200 -20.28 10.82 -4.27
CA ASP A 200 -21.58 11.00 -3.60
C ASP A 200 -22.69 10.12 -4.16
N ARG A 201 -22.51 9.57 -5.36
CA ARG A 201 -23.45 8.64 -6.02
C ARG A 201 -23.07 7.17 -5.86
N LEU A 202 -22.06 6.88 -5.06
CA LEU A 202 -21.56 5.54 -4.84
C LEU A 202 -22.66 4.66 -4.23
N ARG A 203 -22.85 3.47 -4.79
CA ARG A 203 -23.81 2.47 -4.30
C ARG A 203 -23.13 1.26 -3.68
N HIS A 204 -21.98 0.88 -4.22
CA HIS A 204 -21.30 -0.35 -3.83
C HIS A 204 -19.80 -0.14 -3.65
N ILE A 205 -19.26 -0.71 -2.60
CA ILE A 205 -17.84 -0.77 -2.30
C ILE A 205 -17.42 -2.23 -2.18
N LEU A 206 -16.33 -2.59 -2.85
CA LEU A 206 -15.60 -3.83 -2.62
C LEU A 206 -14.21 -3.50 -2.07
N LEU A 207 -13.91 -3.97 -0.87
CA LEU A 207 -12.58 -3.89 -0.27
C LEU A 207 -11.86 -5.22 -0.43
N ILE A 208 -10.66 -5.21 -0.98
CA ILE A 208 -9.76 -6.37 -1.11
C ILE A 208 -8.50 -6.05 -0.32
N ASP A 209 -8.33 -6.72 0.82
CA ASP A 209 -7.32 -6.38 1.80
C ASP A 209 -6.92 -7.65 2.58
N ASP A 210 -5.64 -7.83 2.87
CA ASP A 210 -5.15 -8.90 3.72
C ASP A 210 -5.18 -8.53 5.22
N PHE A 211 -5.47 -7.28 5.53
CA PHE A 211 -5.46 -6.67 6.87
C PHE A 211 -4.16 -6.93 7.63
N GLY A 212 -3.05 -7.12 6.89
CA GLY A 212 -1.72 -7.36 7.40
C GLY A 212 -1.46 -8.81 7.84
N VAL A 213 -2.31 -9.78 7.47
CA VAL A 213 -2.06 -11.19 7.80
C VAL A 213 -0.87 -11.77 7.04
N ASN A 214 -0.67 -11.31 5.81
CA ASN A 214 0.42 -11.79 4.95
C ASN A 214 1.79 -11.21 5.32
N GLU A 215 1.81 -10.16 6.14
CA GLU A 215 3.01 -9.49 6.63
C GLU A 215 3.52 -10.07 7.97
N GLN A 216 2.73 -10.92 8.62
CA GLN A 216 3.04 -11.41 9.96
C GLN A 216 4.04 -12.56 9.95
N ILE A 217 4.97 -12.52 10.90
CA ILE A 217 6.13 -13.42 10.95
C ILE A 217 5.99 -14.44 12.07
N ASP A 218 5.30 -14.12 13.19
CA ASP A 218 5.23 -14.94 14.41
C ASP A 218 3.80 -15.00 15.01
N ASP A 219 3.47 -16.13 15.64
CA ASP A 219 2.27 -16.44 16.43
C ASP A 219 0.91 -16.11 15.78
N LEU A 220 0.52 -16.99 14.86
CA LEU A 220 -0.69 -16.85 14.03
C LEU A 220 -2.00 -16.61 14.80
N TYR A 221 -2.14 -17.11 16.03
CA TYR A 221 -3.44 -17.10 16.72
C TYR A 221 -3.77 -15.77 17.42
N ALA A 222 -2.80 -15.18 18.12
CA ALA A 222 -2.97 -13.86 18.73
C ALA A 222 -3.12 -12.75 17.67
N ASP A 223 -2.52 -12.96 16.51
CA ASP A 223 -2.53 -12.03 15.40
C ASP A 223 -3.82 -12.09 14.58
N LEU A 224 -4.49 -13.24 14.47
CA LEU A 224 -5.79 -13.34 13.80
C LEU A 224 -6.88 -12.48 14.48
N GLN A 225 -6.84 -12.32 15.80
CA GLN A 225 -7.76 -11.41 16.49
C GLN A 225 -7.48 -9.95 16.16
N LYS A 226 -6.22 -9.57 16.01
CA LYS A 226 -5.83 -8.22 15.60
C LYS A 226 -6.22 -7.95 14.14
N VAL A 227 -6.05 -8.95 13.27
CA VAL A 227 -6.46 -8.90 11.86
C VAL A 227 -7.97 -8.70 11.76
N GLU A 228 -8.76 -9.52 12.44
CA GLU A 228 -10.22 -9.41 12.42
C GLU A 228 -10.70 -8.07 13.00
N LYS A 229 -10.07 -7.60 14.06
CA LYS A 229 -10.35 -6.26 14.62
C LYS A 229 -10.08 -5.15 13.59
N ARG A 230 -8.93 -5.19 12.90
CA ARG A 230 -8.59 -4.22 11.83
C ARG A 230 -9.62 -4.27 10.70
N ARG A 231 -9.97 -5.47 10.24
CA ARG A 231 -11.00 -5.70 9.23
C ARG A 231 -12.32 -5.05 9.60
N GLN A 232 -12.85 -5.35 10.80
CA GLN A 232 -14.10 -4.78 11.30
C GLN A 232 -14.04 -3.25 11.41
N GLN A 233 -12.93 -2.70 11.91
CA GLN A 233 -12.73 -1.27 12.03
C GLN A 233 -12.71 -0.59 10.66
N THR A 234 -12.01 -1.15 9.66
CA THR A 234 -11.95 -0.59 8.31
C THR A 234 -13.34 -0.62 7.66
N ILE A 235 -14.07 -1.72 7.76
CA ILE A 235 -15.44 -1.83 7.24
C ILE A 235 -16.37 -0.81 7.92
N ALA A 236 -16.27 -0.65 9.23
CA ALA A 236 -17.07 0.33 9.98
C ALA A 236 -16.77 1.77 9.54
N LEU A 237 -15.49 2.11 9.31
CA LEU A 237 -15.10 3.42 8.78
C LEU A 237 -15.67 3.67 7.38
N LEU A 238 -15.58 2.70 6.48
CA LEU A 238 -16.13 2.81 5.13
C LEU A 238 -17.66 3.03 5.19
N LYS A 239 -18.40 2.25 5.97
CA LYS A 239 -19.84 2.42 6.17
C LYS A 239 -20.21 3.76 6.81
N ALA A 240 -19.36 4.31 7.66
CA ALA A 240 -19.59 5.63 8.29
C ALA A 240 -19.35 6.81 7.34
N VAL A 241 -18.47 6.63 6.34
CA VAL A 241 -18.11 7.69 5.39
C VAL A 241 -18.96 7.63 4.13
N PHE A 242 -19.23 6.43 3.61
CA PHE A 242 -19.93 6.25 2.35
C PHE A 242 -21.36 5.72 2.57
N PRO A 243 -22.38 6.36 1.96
CA PRO A 243 -23.76 5.84 1.99
C PRO A 243 -23.93 4.70 0.97
N ALA A 244 -23.10 3.66 1.08
CA ALA A 244 -22.99 2.58 0.11
C ALA A 244 -22.96 1.22 0.80
N ASP A 245 -23.36 0.17 0.07
CA ASP A 245 -23.17 -1.22 0.53
C ASP A 245 -21.69 -1.59 0.47
N VAL A 246 -21.14 -2.07 1.59
CA VAL A 246 -19.71 -2.41 1.73
C VAL A 246 -19.58 -3.93 1.82
N GLN A 247 -18.94 -4.52 0.84
CA GLN A 247 -18.47 -5.89 0.82
C GLN A 247 -16.96 -5.93 0.94
N ASP A 248 -16.40 -6.91 1.61
CA ASP A 248 -14.97 -7.16 1.64
C ASP A 248 -14.62 -8.56 1.14
N PHE A 249 -13.40 -8.69 0.65
CA PHE A 249 -12.74 -9.93 0.32
C PHE A 249 -11.42 -10.00 1.09
N PHE A 250 -11.37 -10.92 2.06
CA PHE A 250 -10.18 -11.15 2.89
C PHE A 250 -9.13 -11.93 2.09
N PHE A 251 -8.07 -11.25 1.67
CA PHE A 251 -7.02 -11.78 0.82
C PHE A 251 -5.88 -12.38 1.67
N ALA A 252 -6.09 -13.57 2.24
CA ALA A 252 -5.11 -14.23 3.11
C ALA A 252 -4.38 -15.36 2.37
N ILE A 253 -3.08 -15.24 2.18
CA ILE A 253 -2.21 -16.30 1.66
C ILE A 253 -1.86 -17.24 2.82
N LYS A 254 -2.46 -18.43 2.84
CA LYS A 254 -2.14 -19.44 3.85
C LYS A 254 -0.92 -20.24 3.40
N LEU A 255 0.26 -19.89 3.92
CA LEU A 255 1.53 -20.56 3.60
C LEU A 255 1.55 -22.05 4.00
N ASP A 256 0.74 -22.46 5.00
CA ASP A 256 0.72 -23.81 5.56
C ASP A 256 -0.53 -24.63 5.19
N SER A 257 -1.35 -24.13 4.27
CA SER A 257 -2.56 -24.84 3.82
C SER A 257 -2.43 -25.29 2.37
N PRO A 258 -2.67 -26.56 2.04
CA PRO A 258 -2.76 -27.01 0.66
C PRO A 258 -3.95 -26.42 -0.12
N LEU A 259 -4.76 -25.55 0.52
CA LEU A 259 -6.06 -25.10 0.01
C LEU A 259 -6.07 -23.69 -0.60
N ALA A 260 -4.98 -22.92 -0.54
CA ALA A 260 -4.97 -21.58 -1.15
C ALA A 260 -3.57 -21.21 -1.67
N SER A 261 -3.23 -21.69 -2.84
CA SER A 261 -2.10 -21.12 -3.59
C SER A 261 -2.43 -19.66 -3.99
N PRO A 262 -1.43 -18.80 -4.21
CA PRO A 262 -1.66 -17.45 -4.75
C PRO A 262 -2.55 -17.45 -6.00
N ASP A 263 -2.43 -18.44 -6.88
CA ASP A 263 -3.25 -18.55 -8.09
C ASP A 263 -4.72 -18.83 -7.77
N GLN A 264 -5.01 -19.68 -6.80
CA GLN A 264 -6.39 -19.96 -6.36
C GLN A 264 -7.05 -18.72 -5.73
N LEU A 265 -6.28 -17.95 -4.92
CA LEU A 265 -6.77 -16.68 -4.37
C LEU A 265 -7.02 -15.64 -5.45
N MET A 266 -6.19 -15.59 -6.47
CA MET A 266 -6.40 -14.71 -7.62
C MET A 266 -7.65 -15.07 -8.42
N ASP A 267 -7.91 -16.37 -8.64
CA ASP A 267 -9.12 -16.85 -9.29
C ASP A 267 -10.37 -16.52 -8.46
N GLU A 268 -10.27 -16.62 -7.14
CA GLU A 268 -11.37 -16.27 -6.24
C GLU A 268 -11.61 -14.76 -6.23
N ALA A 269 -10.56 -13.94 -6.12
CA ALA A 269 -10.63 -12.47 -6.22
C ALA A 269 -11.29 -12.05 -7.54
N SER A 270 -10.89 -12.67 -8.67
CA SER A 270 -11.49 -12.41 -9.96
C SER A 270 -12.99 -12.69 -9.96
N ARG A 271 -13.41 -13.87 -9.44
CA ARG A 271 -14.83 -14.24 -9.34
C ARG A 271 -15.63 -13.32 -8.43
N VAL A 272 -15.02 -12.84 -7.33
CA VAL A 272 -15.67 -11.88 -6.42
C VAL A 272 -15.85 -10.53 -7.13
N ILE A 273 -14.84 -10.05 -7.84
CA ILE A 273 -14.90 -8.80 -8.60
C ILE A 273 -15.95 -8.93 -9.71
N ASP A 274 -16.03 -10.04 -10.44
CA ASP A 274 -17.02 -10.23 -11.50
C ASP A 274 -18.44 -10.14 -10.94
N ARG A 275 -18.73 -10.87 -9.87
CA ARG A 275 -20.04 -10.79 -9.19
C ARG A 275 -20.36 -9.38 -8.67
N PHE A 276 -19.34 -8.66 -8.22
CA PHE A 276 -19.50 -7.28 -7.77
C PHE A 276 -19.82 -6.33 -8.93
N LEU A 277 -19.17 -6.51 -10.07
CA LEU A 277 -19.40 -5.71 -11.28
C LEU A 277 -20.81 -5.89 -11.85
N ASP A 278 -21.38 -7.07 -11.72
CA ASP A 278 -22.74 -7.43 -12.22
C ASP A 278 -23.88 -6.91 -11.32
N ARG A 279 -23.58 -6.34 -10.16
CA ARG A 279 -24.60 -5.72 -9.29
C ARG A 279 -25.25 -4.52 -10.00
N PRO A 280 -26.57 -4.33 -9.83
CA PRO A 280 -27.32 -3.23 -10.44
C PRO A 280 -26.96 -1.85 -9.86
#